data_af40c60fd942e61ae341e7074689d590
#
_entry.id   af40c60fd942e61ae341e7074689d590
#
_cell.length_a   1.000
_cell.length_b   1.000
_cell.length_c   1.000
_cell.angle_alpha   90.00
_cell.angle_beta   90.00
_cell.angle_gamma   90.00
#
_symmetry.space_group_name_H-M   'P 1'
#
loop_
_entity.id
_entity.type
_entity.pdbx_description
1 polymer ?
#
loop_
_entity_poly.entity_id
_entity_poly.type
_entity_poly.pdbx_seq_one_letter_code
_entity_poly.pdbx_strand_id
1 'polypeptide(L)'
;MLLKGSGEALTAARVLVLSAWLLAACGQAWNDPYPASDAGRNILYTAFTDRPKHLDPAQSYTEDEATFTAQIYEPPLQYHYLKRPYTLIPGTLREVPQPRFLDAGGRELAADAPLDTIAESVYELRLKPGIRYQPHPAFALDERGQPLYLGRNVADG
;
A
#
# COMPACT_ATOMS: atom_id res chain seq x y z
N MET A 1 3.06 -74.59 -18.55
CA MET A 1 3.47 -73.63 -17.54
C MET A 1 3.70 -72.26 -18.16
N LEU A 2 2.66 -71.66 -18.70
CA LEU A 2 2.75 -70.38 -19.37
C LEU A 2 1.34 -69.78 -19.47
N LEU A 3 0.87 -69.02 -18.48
CA LEU A 3 -0.32 -68.12 -18.58
C LEU A 3 -0.54 -67.30 -17.30
N LYS A 4 0.51 -67.00 -16.50
CA LYS A 4 0.33 -66.21 -15.26
C LYS A 4 0.78 -64.76 -15.40
N GLY A 5 1.42 -64.38 -16.52
CA GLY A 5 2.00 -63.01 -16.72
C GLY A 5 1.06 -61.98 -17.33
N SER A 6 -0.01 -62.39 -18.02
CA SER A 6 -0.88 -61.43 -18.72
C SER A 6 -1.84 -60.66 -17.79
N GLY A 7 -2.25 -61.24 -16.69
CA GLY A 7 -3.13 -60.57 -15.73
C GLY A 7 -2.44 -59.47 -14.91
N GLU A 8 -1.19 -59.69 -14.54
CA GLU A 8 -0.40 -58.73 -13.79
C GLU A 8 0.00 -57.51 -14.64
N ALA A 9 0.36 -57.73 -15.91
CA ALA A 9 0.66 -56.64 -16.83
C ALA A 9 -0.57 -55.75 -17.12
N LEU A 10 -1.76 -56.38 -17.22
CA LEU A 10 -3.01 -55.66 -17.47
C LEU A 10 -3.43 -54.84 -16.22
N THR A 11 -3.16 -55.36 -15.03
CA THR A 11 -3.43 -54.65 -13.77
C THR A 11 -2.48 -53.48 -13.57
N ALA A 12 -1.19 -53.65 -13.84
CA ALA A 12 -0.19 -52.57 -13.76
C ALA A 12 -0.48 -51.45 -14.79
N ALA A 13 -0.90 -51.80 -15.99
CA ALA A 13 -1.30 -50.80 -17.01
C ALA A 13 -2.54 -50.01 -16.60
N ARG A 14 -3.53 -50.64 -15.96
CA ARG A 14 -4.73 -49.96 -15.47
C ARG A 14 -4.40 -49.02 -14.32
N VAL A 15 -3.53 -49.42 -13.40
CA VAL A 15 -3.08 -48.56 -12.28
C VAL A 15 -2.30 -47.35 -12.82
N LEU A 16 -1.43 -47.51 -13.81
CA LEU A 16 -0.70 -46.43 -14.46
C LEU A 16 -1.63 -45.42 -15.16
N VAL A 17 -2.62 -45.93 -15.90
CA VAL A 17 -3.62 -45.06 -16.54
C VAL A 17 -4.45 -44.29 -15.53
N LEU A 18 -4.91 -44.94 -14.45
CA LEU A 18 -5.64 -44.28 -13.37
C LEU A 18 -4.80 -43.25 -12.66
N SER A 19 -3.52 -43.52 -12.41
CA SER A 19 -2.58 -42.53 -11.77
C SER A 19 -2.33 -41.36 -12.72
N ALA A 20 -2.21 -41.56 -14.02
CA ALA A 20 -2.06 -40.48 -15.00
C ALA A 20 -3.31 -39.57 -15.04
N TRP A 21 -4.50 -40.15 -14.94
CA TRP A 21 -5.74 -39.38 -14.88
C TRP A 21 -5.87 -38.56 -13.59
N LEU A 22 -5.44 -39.10 -12.44
CA LEU A 22 -5.41 -38.38 -11.18
C LEU A 22 -4.41 -37.23 -11.18
N LEU A 23 -3.26 -37.39 -11.84
CA LEU A 23 -2.27 -36.31 -12.00
C LEU A 23 -2.70 -35.22 -12.97
N ALA A 24 -3.49 -35.55 -14.00
CA ALA A 24 -4.04 -34.58 -14.94
C ALA A 24 -5.16 -33.71 -14.32
N ALA A 25 -5.79 -34.14 -13.25
CA ALA A 25 -6.84 -33.39 -12.55
C ALA A 25 -6.31 -32.20 -11.72
N CYS A 26 -4.99 -32.10 -11.50
CA CYS A 26 -4.38 -31.00 -10.72
C CYS A 26 -4.01 -29.76 -11.55
N GLY A 27 -4.49 -29.64 -12.78
CA GLY A 27 -3.96 -28.68 -13.77
C GLY A 27 -4.58 -27.28 -13.81
N GLN A 28 -5.75 -27.04 -13.24
CA GLN A 28 -6.37 -25.71 -13.20
C GLN A 28 -7.13 -25.50 -11.89
N ALA A 29 -6.91 -24.36 -11.27
CA ALA A 29 -7.75 -23.93 -10.14
C ALA A 29 -9.21 -23.84 -10.61
N TRP A 30 -10.06 -24.69 -10.01
CA TRP A 30 -11.47 -24.69 -10.32
C TRP A 30 -12.07 -23.36 -9.88
N ASN A 31 -12.74 -22.65 -10.79
CA ASN A 31 -13.31 -21.35 -10.51
C ASN A 31 -12.27 -20.22 -10.31
N ASP A 32 -11.32 -20.11 -11.24
CA ASP A 32 -10.44 -18.94 -11.33
C ASP A 32 -11.15 -17.83 -12.14
N PRO A 33 -11.63 -16.76 -11.49
CA PRO A 33 -12.33 -15.67 -12.18
C PRO A 33 -11.37 -14.69 -12.87
N TYR A 34 -10.06 -14.88 -12.76
CA TYR A 34 -9.07 -13.93 -13.23
C TYR A 34 -8.65 -14.21 -14.67
N PRO A 35 -8.31 -13.16 -15.45
CA PRO A 35 -7.85 -13.34 -16.82
C PRO A 35 -6.57 -14.16 -16.91
N ALA A 36 -6.49 -15.07 -17.86
CA ALA A 36 -5.29 -15.87 -18.10
C ALA A 36 -4.05 -15.00 -18.42
N SER A 37 -4.24 -13.77 -18.91
CA SER A 37 -3.18 -12.78 -19.13
C SER A 37 -2.47 -12.33 -17.86
N ASP A 38 -3.08 -12.55 -16.72
CA ASP A 38 -2.53 -12.17 -15.42
C ASP A 38 -1.70 -13.27 -14.76
N ALA A 39 -1.71 -14.46 -15.37
CA ALA A 39 -0.90 -15.59 -14.92
C ALA A 39 0.59 -15.22 -14.91
N GLY A 40 1.24 -15.41 -13.76
CA GLY A 40 2.66 -15.07 -13.58
C GLY A 40 2.96 -13.59 -13.30
N ARG A 41 1.95 -12.71 -13.26
CA ARG A 41 2.10 -11.32 -12.82
C ARG A 41 2.02 -11.22 -11.29
N ASN A 42 2.75 -10.27 -10.72
CA ASN A 42 2.67 -10.00 -9.29
C ASN A 42 1.44 -9.12 -8.98
N ILE A 43 0.25 -9.73 -8.96
CA ILE A 43 -1.02 -9.06 -8.71
C ILE A 43 -1.63 -9.65 -7.44
N LEU A 44 -1.99 -8.80 -6.50
CA LEU A 44 -2.80 -9.15 -5.34
C LEU A 44 -4.24 -8.76 -5.61
N TYR A 45 -5.11 -9.75 -5.75
CA TYR A 45 -6.54 -9.54 -5.83
C TYR A 45 -7.13 -9.50 -4.43
N THR A 46 -7.94 -8.49 -4.17
CA THR A 46 -8.62 -8.33 -2.89
C THR A 46 -10.06 -7.89 -3.13
N ALA A 47 -10.89 -8.02 -2.12
CA ALA A 47 -12.29 -7.60 -2.15
C ALA A 47 -12.57 -6.66 -0.97
N PHE A 48 -13.53 -5.80 -1.15
CA PHE A 48 -14.06 -4.92 -0.11
C PHE A 48 -15.58 -5.11 -0.03
N THR A 49 -16.15 -4.92 1.14
CA THR A 49 -17.58 -5.15 1.42
C THR A 49 -18.41 -3.94 1.10
N ASP A 50 -17.89 -2.74 1.36
CA ASP A 50 -18.59 -1.49 1.16
C ASP A 50 -17.89 -0.62 0.13
N ARG A 51 -18.69 0.06 -0.70
CA ARG A 51 -18.16 0.99 -1.70
C ARG A 51 -17.55 2.22 -0.99
N PRO A 52 -16.26 2.56 -1.24
CA PRO A 52 -15.68 3.77 -0.71
C PRO A 52 -16.46 5.01 -1.19
N LYS A 53 -16.75 5.91 -0.28
CA LYS A 53 -17.50 7.16 -0.55
C LYS A 53 -16.55 8.28 -0.96
N HIS A 54 -15.38 8.32 -0.33
CA HIS A 54 -14.37 9.34 -0.54
C HIS A 54 -12.99 8.72 -0.68
N LEU A 55 -12.22 9.19 -1.66
CA LEU A 55 -10.80 8.84 -1.83
C LEU A 55 -9.87 10.02 -1.54
N ASP A 56 -10.41 11.13 -1.07
CA ASP A 56 -9.67 12.25 -0.55
C ASP A 56 -9.25 11.93 0.90
N PRO A 57 -7.96 11.89 1.24
CA PRO A 57 -7.50 11.57 2.60
C PRO A 57 -8.04 12.52 3.68
N ALA A 58 -8.40 13.76 3.31
CA ALA A 58 -8.97 14.73 4.24
C ALA A 58 -10.43 14.42 4.62
N GLN A 59 -11.13 13.64 3.81
CA GLN A 59 -12.54 13.27 4.00
C GLN A 59 -12.75 11.78 4.29
N SER A 60 -11.77 10.97 3.94
CA SER A 60 -11.78 9.52 4.12
C SER A 60 -11.75 9.18 5.61
N TYR A 61 -12.70 8.35 6.06
CA TYR A 61 -12.85 8.01 7.48
C TYR A 61 -13.02 6.50 7.74
N THR A 62 -13.41 5.73 6.73
CA THR A 62 -13.69 4.30 6.89
C THR A 62 -12.44 3.46 6.64
N GLU A 63 -12.44 2.22 7.14
CA GLU A 63 -11.35 1.25 6.92
C GLU A 63 -11.18 0.90 5.43
N ASP A 64 -12.31 0.72 4.72
CA ASP A 64 -12.29 0.44 3.28
C ASP A 64 -11.66 1.62 2.50
N GLU A 65 -12.01 2.86 2.83
CA GLU A 65 -11.41 4.05 2.23
C GLU A 65 -9.92 4.16 2.55
N ALA A 66 -9.53 3.89 3.82
CA ALA A 66 -8.14 3.91 4.24
C ALA A 66 -7.28 2.88 3.48
N THR A 67 -7.84 1.73 3.16
CA THR A 67 -7.16 0.70 2.34
C THR A 67 -6.79 1.22 0.96
N PHE A 68 -7.65 2.02 0.31
CA PHE A 68 -7.34 2.64 -0.98
C PHE A 68 -6.42 3.83 -0.84
N THR A 69 -6.70 4.75 0.09
CA THR A 69 -5.92 5.98 0.24
C THR A 69 -4.48 5.71 0.66
N ALA A 70 -4.25 4.68 1.49
CA ALA A 70 -2.90 4.27 1.89
C ALA A 70 -2.04 3.71 0.73
N GLN A 71 -2.66 3.29 -0.37
CA GLN A 71 -1.95 2.83 -1.56
C GLN A 71 -1.68 3.95 -2.58
N ILE A 72 -2.42 5.06 -2.47
CA ILE A 72 -2.36 6.18 -3.41
C ILE A 72 -1.49 7.32 -2.86
N TYR A 73 -1.58 7.57 -1.54
CA TYR A 73 -0.96 8.71 -0.89
C TYR A 73 0.09 8.28 0.13
N GLU A 74 1.21 8.97 0.15
CA GLU A 74 2.21 8.85 1.20
C GLU A 74 1.93 9.86 2.31
N PRO A 75 1.71 9.42 3.57
CA PRO A 75 1.45 10.33 4.68
C PRO A 75 2.73 11.05 5.13
N PRO A 76 2.61 12.20 5.83
CA PRO A 76 3.75 12.88 6.44
C PRO A 76 4.53 12.00 7.42
N LEU A 77 3.81 11.24 8.23
CA LEU A 77 4.34 10.30 9.22
C LEU A 77 3.64 8.96 9.08
N GLN A 78 4.34 7.89 9.43
CA GLN A 78 3.78 6.54 9.48
C GLN A 78 4.34 5.76 10.67
N TYR A 79 3.66 4.71 11.08
CA TYR A 79 4.19 3.79 12.08
C TYR A 79 5.20 2.84 11.45
N HIS A 80 6.31 2.61 12.16
CA HIS A 80 7.28 1.60 11.76
C HIS A 80 6.62 0.22 11.80
N TYR A 81 6.67 -0.52 10.70
CA TYR A 81 5.95 -1.77 10.52
C TYR A 81 6.24 -2.84 11.59
N LEU A 82 7.51 -2.99 11.98
CA LEU A 82 7.95 -4.08 12.87
C LEU A 82 8.19 -3.64 14.32
N LYS A 83 8.40 -2.34 14.61
CA LYS A 83 8.77 -1.90 15.96
C LYS A 83 7.58 -1.91 16.92
N ARG A 84 7.84 -2.42 18.13
CA ARG A 84 6.94 -2.35 19.27
C ARG A 84 7.73 -1.87 20.49
N PRO A 85 7.21 -0.95 21.31
CA PRO A 85 5.96 -0.21 21.12
C PRO A 85 5.92 0.56 19.79
N TYR A 86 4.75 1.01 19.39
CA TYR A 86 4.58 1.74 18.12
C TYR A 86 5.50 2.95 18.05
N THR A 87 6.26 3.04 16.97
CA THR A 87 7.23 4.12 16.75
C THR A 87 6.88 4.85 15.47
N LEU A 88 6.68 6.16 15.54
CA LEU A 88 6.51 7.00 14.36
C LEU A 88 7.84 7.14 13.62
N ILE A 89 7.75 7.09 12.31
CA ILE A 89 8.86 7.37 11.39
C ILE A 89 8.40 8.36 10.32
N PRO A 90 9.32 9.15 9.75
CA PRO A 90 8.96 10.10 8.69
C PRO A 90 8.61 9.36 7.38
N GLY A 91 7.43 9.67 6.82
CA GLY A 91 7.02 9.34 5.47
C GLY A 91 7.51 10.41 4.48
N THR A 92 6.68 11.40 4.17
CA THR A 92 7.07 12.54 3.31
C THR A 92 7.82 13.64 4.05
N LEU A 93 7.84 13.63 5.39
CA LEU A 93 8.64 14.57 6.18
C LEU A 93 10.11 14.15 6.22
N ARG A 94 11.01 15.12 6.44
CA ARG A 94 12.45 14.86 6.66
C ARG A 94 12.69 14.15 7.98
N GLU A 95 11.91 14.47 9.01
CA GLU A 95 12.05 13.99 10.38
C GLU A 95 10.69 13.95 11.08
N VAL A 96 10.60 13.29 12.23
CA VAL A 96 9.44 13.38 13.11
C VAL A 96 9.50 14.73 13.84
N PRO A 97 8.53 15.64 13.64
CA PRO A 97 8.59 16.96 14.21
C PRO A 97 8.47 16.90 15.74
N GLN A 98 9.25 17.73 16.42
CA GLN A 98 9.12 17.95 17.86
C GLN A 98 8.32 19.22 18.09
N PRO A 99 7.40 19.23 19.07
CA PRO A 99 6.64 20.42 19.39
C PRO A 99 7.54 21.50 20.00
N ARG A 100 7.27 22.76 19.63
CA ARG A 100 7.69 23.93 20.42
C ARG A 100 6.50 24.41 21.22
N PHE A 101 6.70 24.65 22.48
CA PHE A 101 5.65 25.10 23.39
C PHE A 101 5.72 26.61 23.61
N LEU A 102 4.57 27.26 23.54
CA LEU A 102 4.45 28.72 23.79
C LEU A 102 3.50 28.98 24.94
N ASP A 103 3.81 30.02 25.72
CA ASP A 103 2.91 30.56 26.74
C ASP A 103 1.82 31.46 26.11
N ALA A 104 0.87 31.91 26.90
CA ALA A 104 -0.21 32.81 26.47
C ALA A 104 0.29 34.15 25.91
N GLY A 105 1.53 34.53 26.17
CA GLY A 105 2.19 35.72 25.61
C GLY A 105 3.00 35.45 24.34
N GLY A 106 2.98 34.21 23.84
CA GLY A 106 3.71 33.80 22.66
C GLY A 106 5.22 33.56 22.86
N ARG A 107 5.68 33.49 24.12
CA ARG A 107 7.09 33.18 24.41
C ARG A 107 7.33 31.68 24.40
N GLU A 108 8.46 31.28 23.86
CA GLU A 108 8.86 29.87 23.81
C GLU A 108 9.22 29.36 25.23
N LEU A 109 8.66 28.21 25.57
CA LEU A 109 8.87 27.52 26.84
C LEU A 109 9.86 26.36 26.62
N ALA A 110 10.48 25.92 27.73
CA ALA A 110 11.31 24.73 27.73
C ALA A 110 10.47 23.46 27.39
N ALA A 111 11.12 22.43 26.86
CA ALA A 111 10.43 21.21 26.47
C ALA A 111 9.79 20.43 27.62
N ASP A 112 10.25 20.69 28.86
CA ASP A 112 9.77 20.11 30.11
C ASP A 112 8.89 21.07 30.91
N ALA A 113 8.41 22.16 30.31
CA ALA A 113 7.56 23.15 30.95
C ALA A 113 6.28 22.50 31.51
N PRO A 114 5.77 23.01 32.67
CA PRO A 114 4.52 22.53 33.23
C PRO A 114 3.36 22.68 32.23
N LEU A 115 2.52 21.65 32.13
CA LEU A 115 1.43 21.59 31.12
C LEU A 115 0.44 22.76 31.22
N ASP A 116 0.21 23.25 32.42
CA ASP A 116 -0.69 24.39 32.73
C ASP A 116 -0.15 25.73 32.24
N THR A 117 1.14 25.81 31.91
CA THR A 117 1.78 27.02 31.37
C THR A 117 1.78 27.05 29.84
N ILE A 118 1.47 25.93 29.21
CA ILE A 118 1.49 25.78 27.72
C ILE A 118 0.14 26.27 27.18
N ALA A 119 0.16 27.35 26.41
CA ALA A 119 -1.01 27.83 25.67
C ALA A 119 -1.10 27.24 24.26
N GLU A 120 0.04 27.04 23.59
CA GLU A 120 0.11 26.54 22.23
C GLU A 120 1.23 25.54 22.06
N SER A 121 0.97 24.51 21.18
CA SER A 121 1.99 23.57 20.72
C SER A 121 2.16 23.74 19.21
N VAL A 122 3.33 24.18 18.78
CA VAL A 122 3.64 24.48 17.39
C VAL A 122 4.49 23.35 16.80
N TYR A 123 4.01 22.75 15.71
CA TYR A 123 4.74 21.73 14.95
C TYR A 123 5.17 22.29 13.61
N GLU A 124 6.47 22.30 13.34
CA GLU A 124 7.03 22.66 12.04
C GLU A 124 7.20 21.40 11.19
N LEU A 125 6.50 21.32 10.06
CA LEU A 125 6.53 20.18 9.15
C LEU A 125 7.45 20.49 7.96
N ARG A 126 8.59 19.82 7.90
CA ARG A 126 9.57 19.97 6.81
C ARG A 126 9.47 18.83 5.83
N LEU A 127 8.97 19.11 4.64
CA LEU A 127 8.85 18.10 3.57
C LEU A 127 10.23 17.71 3.02
N LYS A 128 10.35 16.46 2.57
CA LYS A 128 11.50 15.99 1.79
C LYS A 128 11.51 16.72 0.45
N PRO A 129 12.69 17.10 -0.08
CA PRO A 129 12.77 17.69 -1.40
C PRO A 129 12.46 16.65 -2.49
N GLY A 130 12.03 17.11 -3.66
CA GLY A 130 11.85 16.26 -4.84
C GLY A 130 10.59 15.41 -4.86
N ILE A 131 9.66 15.58 -3.90
CA ILE A 131 8.34 14.94 -3.95
C ILE A 131 7.56 15.54 -5.12
N ARG A 132 6.99 14.67 -5.96
CA ARG A 132 6.23 15.08 -7.15
C ARG A 132 4.83 14.50 -7.10
N TYR A 133 3.87 15.23 -7.64
CA TYR A 133 2.55 14.68 -7.92
C TYR A 133 2.63 13.65 -9.04
N GLN A 134 1.76 12.65 -8.98
CA GLN A 134 1.59 11.74 -10.11
C GLN A 134 1.02 12.49 -11.31
N PRO A 135 1.41 12.14 -12.55
CA PRO A 135 0.81 12.70 -13.76
C PRO A 135 -0.71 12.48 -13.74
N HIS A 136 -1.47 13.55 -13.95
CA HIS A 136 -2.92 13.48 -14.02
C HIS A 136 -3.46 14.44 -15.10
N PRO A 137 -4.48 14.06 -15.88
CA PRO A 137 -5.05 14.89 -16.93
C PRO A 137 -5.62 16.24 -16.47
N ALA A 138 -5.96 16.36 -15.16
CA ALA A 138 -6.46 17.60 -14.57
C ALA A 138 -5.37 18.65 -14.31
N PHE A 139 -4.09 18.28 -14.39
CA PHE A 139 -3.02 19.26 -14.22
C PHE A 139 -2.92 20.18 -15.41
N ALA A 140 -2.71 21.48 -15.14
CA ALA A 140 -2.46 22.46 -16.17
C ALA A 140 -1.22 22.09 -17.00
N LEU A 141 -1.33 22.28 -18.30
CA LEU A 141 -0.27 22.01 -19.25
C LEU A 141 0.38 23.32 -19.71
N ASP A 142 1.66 23.28 -20.04
CA ASP A 142 2.36 24.35 -20.71
C ASP A 142 2.00 24.40 -22.22
N GLU A 143 2.55 25.39 -22.94
CA GLU A 143 2.34 25.54 -24.37
C GLU A 143 2.81 24.34 -25.22
N ARG A 144 3.66 23.48 -24.64
CA ARG A 144 4.18 22.27 -25.27
C ARG A 144 3.40 21.00 -24.88
N GLY A 145 2.30 21.18 -24.12
CA GLY A 145 1.48 20.05 -23.64
C GLY A 145 2.12 19.25 -22.49
N GLN A 146 3.14 19.81 -21.81
CA GLN A 146 3.75 19.16 -20.66
C GLN A 146 3.10 19.64 -19.36
N PRO A 147 2.87 18.76 -18.38
CA PRO A 147 2.29 19.13 -17.09
C PRO A 147 3.15 20.17 -16.35
N LEU A 148 2.58 21.33 -16.05
CA LEU A 148 3.27 22.45 -15.39
C LEU A 148 3.83 22.08 -14.01
N TYR A 149 3.20 21.16 -13.30
CA TYR A 149 3.54 20.83 -11.93
C TYR A 149 4.53 19.68 -11.77
N LEU A 150 4.80 18.91 -12.80
CA LEU A 150 5.71 17.76 -12.73
C LEU A 150 7.20 18.15 -12.55
N GLY A 151 7.55 19.38 -12.81
CA GLY A 151 8.93 19.85 -12.74
C GLY A 151 9.23 20.85 -11.63
N ARG A 152 8.21 21.34 -10.90
CA ARG A 152 8.40 22.33 -9.84
C ARG A 152 8.79 21.64 -8.53
N ASN A 153 9.89 22.07 -7.93
CA ASN A 153 10.22 21.72 -6.57
C ASN A 153 9.32 22.51 -5.62
N VAL A 154 8.90 21.88 -4.51
CA VAL A 154 8.14 22.55 -3.44
C VAL A 154 8.93 23.74 -2.84
N ALA A 155 10.24 23.80 -3.08
CA ALA A 155 11.12 24.90 -2.65
C ALA A 155 11.05 26.15 -3.53
N ASP A 156 10.36 26.09 -4.67
CA ASP A 156 10.27 27.18 -5.65
C ASP A 156 8.97 27.99 -5.55
N GLY A 157 8.16 27.74 -4.49
CA GLY A 157 6.88 28.38 -4.22
C GLY A 157 6.91 29.33 -3.05
#